data_173b0b780011f1927a3e57f01827be7d
#
_entry.id   173b0b780011f1927a3e57f01827be7d
#
_cell.length_a   1.000
_cell.length_b   1.000
_cell.length_c   1.000
_cell.angle_alpha   90.00
_cell.angle_beta   90.00
_cell.angle_gamma   90.00
#
_symmetry.space_group_name_H-M   'P 1'
#
loop_
_entity.id
_entity.type
_entity.pdbx_description
1 polymer ?
#
loop_
_entity_poly.entity_id
_entity_poly.type
_entity_poly.pdbx_seq_one_letter_code
_entity_poly.pdbx_strand_id
1 'polypeptide(L)'
;MSRYRSRLLRVVAAAALLGAAGGTVQLAHAATPTVDPGPTPKAQCGPGSKPEAEQGRVPAADYKNGRAAEGYTCNLALVGRDGSNAGFRVYRYIDTAGHECAFYDSGPLFPFQVFLSSPGHTAGVFVLDMSDPAHPKQTATLTTPAMISPHESLNLNVTRGLLAADMGNALTLPGWVDIYDVKSDCLHPKLLSSTPLGILGHEGTFSPDGNTFWVSSTAGHTITALDVSNPAVPVPLWLGIQWIAHGMNVSDDGNRLYMADIADAGANAGLTILDVSQIQQRKPNPQVRVVSHLSWPEVSIPQTAIPITIHGHPYLVEVDEFSRLNYPKGPLDRSAPVGAARIIDIADDTHPRVVSNLRLQVNMPANEEGPEQNDPGGTPVIGYTAHYCSVPSRVDPGIAACGFLSSGMRVFDIRDPYHPKELAYANFPAVKNPAPEPAAWAASAPAFDPDRGEIWYSDGFSGFYAVKFLNGVWPFKTASAGGAATVLGARASAEPAPATPAAAPAAVPAGRLAETGGQVPVTAAGGALVLGLALLKLRRRTSRPV
;
A
#
# COMPACT_ATOMS: atom_id res chain seq x y z
N MET A 1 26.58 -51.99 62.83
CA MET A 1 25.69 -51.12 62.03
C MET A 1 25.98 -49.59 62.24
N SER A 2 27.18 -49.22 62.66
CA SER A 2 27.49 -47.78 63.01
C SER A 2 28.55 -47.12 62.13
N ARG A 3 29.10 -47.80 61.11
CA ARG A 3 30.14 -47.24 60.26
C ARG A 3 29.70 -46.88 58.83
N TYR A 4 28.45 -47.13 58.48
CA TYR A 4 27.93 -46.81 57.12
C TYR A 4 27.16 -45.50 57.04
N ARG A 5 26.74 -44.92 58.21
CA ARG A 5 26.01 -43.62 58.24
C ARG A 5 26.95 -42.39 58.16
N SER A 6 28.22 -42.53 58.44
CA SER A 6 29.12 -41.37 58.44
C SER A 6 29.80 -41.08 57.07
N ARG A 7 29.67 -41.99 56.07
CA ARG A 7 30.17 -41.75 54.69
C ARG A 7 29.13 -41.15 53.75
N LEU A 8 27.85 -41.35 54.00
CA LEU A 8 26.80 -40.69 53.18
C LEU A 8 26.61 -39.19 53.51
N LEU A 9 26.88 -38.77 54.74
CA LEU A 9 26.77 -37.34 55.10
C LEU A 9 27.94 -36.47 54.61
N ARG A 10 29.08 -37.07 54.26
CA ARG A 10 30.20 -36.30 53.72
C ARG A 10 30.17 -36.12 52.19
N VAL A 11 29.40 -36.93 51.46
CA VAL A 11 29.21 -36.80 50.02
C VAL A 11 28.11 -35.78 49.69
N VAL A 12 27.11 -35.63 50.56
CA VAL A 12 26.04 -34.64 50.39
C VAL A 12 26.52 -33.21 50.71
N ALA A 13 27.48 -33.05 51.63
CA ALA A 13 28.02 -31.72 51.97
C ALA A 13 29.03 -31.19 50.92
N ALA A 14 29.64 -32.03 50.08
CA ALA A 14 30.57 -31.59 49.01
C ALA A 14 29.82 -31.23 47.70
N ALA A 15 28.59 -31.76 47.48
CA ALA A 15 27.78 -31.38 46.33
C ALA A 15 26.99 -30.07 46.52
N ALA A 16 26.82 -29.61 47.77
CA ALA A 16 26.13 -28.36 48.07
C ALA A 16 27.03 -27.09 48.02
N LEU A 17 28.35 -27.25 47.92
CA LEU A 17 29.29 -26.13 47.85
C LEU A 17 29.81 -25.82 46.42
N LEU A 18 29.45 -26.63 45.42
CA LEU A 18 29.76 -26.38 44.01
C LEU A 18 28.57 -25.78 43.22
N GLY A 19 27.41 -25.60 43.87
CA GLY A 19 26.22 -25.00 43.27
C GLY A 19 26.04 -23.49 43.50
N ALA A 20 26.95 -22.81 44.22
CA ALA A 20 26.80 -21.41 44.60
C ALA A 20 27.66 -20.41 43.80
N ALA A 21 28.35 -20.86 42.74
CA ALA A 21 29.10 -19.98 41.84
C ALA A 21 28.51 -19.93 40.41
N GLY A 22 27.23 -20.32 40.26
CA GLY A 22 26.44 -20.03 39.07
C GLY A 22 26.00 -18.57 39.11
N GLY A 23 26.85 -17.65 38.66
CA GLY A 23 26.43 -16.28 38.37
C GLY A 23 25.22 -16.35 37.45
N THR A 24 24.08 -15.88 37.93
CA THR A 24 22.96 -15.55 37.06
C THR A 24 23.47 -14.52 36.07
N VAL A 25 23.80 -14.94 34.85
CA VAL A 25 23.88 -14.03 33.72
C VAL A 25 22.46 -13.51 33.55
N GLN A 26 22.17 -12.41 34.21
CA GLN A 26 21.03 -11.60 33.90
C GLN A 26 21.31 -11.07 32.50
N LEU A 27 20.78 -11.76 31.47
CA LEU A 27 20.63 -11.18 30.15
C LEU A 27 19.84 -9.90 30.39
N ALA A 28 20.54 -8.77 30.35
CA ALA A 28 19.89 -7.48 30.30
C ALA A 28 18.99 -7.53 29.06
N HIS A 29 17.69 -7.73 29.27
CA HIS A 29 16.71 -7.48 28.23
C HIS A 29 16.91 -6.00 27.91
N ALA A 30 17.47 -5.68 26.75
CA ALA A 30 17.47 -4.33 26.24
C ALA A 30 15.99 -3.88 26.31
N ALA A 31 15.73 -2.80 27.01
CA ALA A 31 14.39 -2.24 27.06
C ALA A 31 13.89 -2.08 25.63
N THR A 32 12.74 -2.64 25.33
CA THR A 32 12.11 -2.48 24.01
C THR A 32 12.01 -0.97 23.77
N PRO A 33 12.57 -0.42 22.69
CA PRO A 33 12.48 1.00 22.41
C PRO A 33 11.01 1.41 22.43
N THR A 34 10.66 2.42 23.19
CA THR A 34 9.30 2.99 23.17
C THR A 34 9.14 3.73 21.86
N VAL A 35 8.05 3.45 21.14
CA VAL A 35 7.70 4.19 19.90
C VAL A 35 7.52 5.66 20.26
N ASP A 36 8.21 6.55 19.54
CA ASP A 36 8.02 7.99 19.69
C ASP A 36 6.57 8.36 19.28
N PRO A 37 5.75 8.90 20.19
CA PRO A 37 4.39 9.30 19.88
C PRO A 37 4.32 10.62 19.10
N GLY A 38 5.45 11.33 18.93
CA GLY A 38 5.54 12.60 18.22
C GLY A 38 5.48 12.48 16.70
N PRO A 39 5.48 13.62 15.99
CA PRO A 39 5.60 13.62 14.54
C PRO A 39 7.01 13.21 14.12
N THR A 40 7.10 12.58 12.95
CA THR A 40 8.40 12.29 12.31
C THR A 40 9.18 13.60 12.09
N PRO A 41 10.49 13.66 12.41
CA PRO A 41 11.29 14.86 12.22
C PRO A 41 11.16 15.41 10.80
N LYS A 42 10.86 16.72 10.71
CA LYS A 42 10.60 17.47 9.47
C LYS A 42 11.84 17.53 8.57
N ALA A 43 11.61 17.51 7.27
CA ALA A 43 12.64 17.66 6.26
C ALA A 43 13.37 19.01 6.37
N GLN A 44 14.69 18.98 6.18
CA GLN A 44 15.52 20.18 6.01
C GLN A 44 15.58 20.55 4.54
N CYS A 45 14.91 21.63 4.17
CA CYS A 45 14.76 22.04 2.79
C CYS A 45 15.98 22.82 2.31
N GLY A 46 16.60 22.37 1.23
CA GLY A 46 17.70 23.06 0.55
C GLY A 46 17.21 24.08 -0.50
N PRO A 47 18.17 24.71 -1.21
CA PRO A 47 17.87 25.66 -2.28
C PRO A 47 16.88 25.13 -3.33
N GLY A 48 16.02 26.00 -3.84
CA GLY A 48 15.00 25.64 -4.85
C GLY A 48 13.70 25.08 -4.26
N SER A 49 13.65 24.85 -2.95
CA SER A 49 12.44 24.42 -2.24
C SER A 49 11.46 25.58 -2.03
N LYS A 50 10.18 25.23 -1.91
CA LYS A 50 9.08 26.12 -1.51
C LYS A 50 8.42 25.54 -0.25
N PRO A 51 9.07 25.68 0.93
CA PRO A 51 8.65 24.95 2.11
C PRO A 51 7.31 25.41 2.67
N GLU A 52 6.61 24.45 3.30
CA GLU A 52 5.45 24.69 4.15
C GLU A 52 5.89 25.21 5.53
N ALA A 53 5.02 25.95 6.21
CA ALA A 53 5.28 26.46 7.55
C ALA A 53 5.16 25.34 8.61
N GLU A 54 4.07 24.60 8.58
CA GLU A 54 3.79 23.45 9.43
C GLU A 54 3.82 22.17 8.58
N GLN A 55 4.43 21.11 9.11
CA GLN A 55 4.60 19.85 8.38
C GLN A 55 3.25 19.23 7.99
N GLY A 56 3.01 19.17 6.69
CA GLY A 56 1.82 18.57 6.09
C GLY A 56 0.64 19.51 5.89
N ARG A 57 0.68 20.73 6.42
CA ARG A 57 -0.47 21.62 6.42
C ARG A 57 -0.48 22.62 5.27
N VAL A 58 -1.65 22.82 4.66
CA VAL A 58 -1.94 23.96 3.75
C VAL A 58 -2.96 24.89 4.43
N PRO A 59 -2.51 25.98 5.05
CA PRO A 59 -3.39 26.86 5.82
C PRO A 59 -4.47 27.54 4.96
N ALA A 60 -5.65 27.74 5.52
CA ALA A 60 -6.74 28.47 4.86
C ALA A 60 -6.33 29.89 4.39
N ALA A 61 -5.37 30.52 5.07
CA ALA A 61 -4.82 31.82 4.68
C ALA A 61 -4.09 31.73 3.33
N ASP A 62 -3.38 30.63 3.07
CA ASP A 62 -2.59 30.44 1.86
C ASP A 62 -3.47 30.23 0.62
N TYR A 63 -4.66 29.67 0.79
CA TYR A 63 -5.67 29.66 -0.28
C TYR A 63 -6.19 31.05 -0.61
N LYS A 64 -6.31 31.92 0.39
CA LYS A 64 -6.83 33.30 0.22
C LYS A 64 -5.81 34.25 -0.41
N ASN A 65 -4.53 34.11 -0.06
CA ASN A 65 -3.45 34.99 -0.53
C ASN A 65 -2.76 34.49 -1.80
N GLY A 66 -3.11 33.28 -2.30
CA GLY A 66 -2.56 32.68 -3.52
C GLY A 66 -1.32 31.81 -3.30
N ARG A 67 -0.77 31.72 -2.08
CA ARG A 67 0.43 30.91 -1.79
C ARG A 67 0.21 29.43 -2.08
N ALA A 68 -0.99 28.89 -1.75
CA ALA A 68 -1.33 27.49 -2.03
C ALA A 68 -1.27 27.16 -3.52
N ALA A 69 -1.59 28.12 -4.41
CA ALA A 69 -1.54 27.93 -5.87
C ALA A 69 -0.10 27.76 -6.42
N GLU A 70 0.92 28.11 -5.65
CA GLU A 70 2.32 27.90 -6.04
C GLU A 70 2.83 26.49 -5.70
N GLY A 71 2.07 25.75 -4.90
CA GLY A 71 2.47 24.46 -4.33
C GLY A 71 3.56 24.58 -3.26
N TYR A 72 3.84 23.46 -2.60
CA TYR A 72 4.86 23.32 -1.57
C TYR A 72 5.81 22.19 -1.95
N THR A 73 7.11 22.45 -1.89
CA THR A 73 8.13 21.44 -2.16
C THR A 73 9.28 21.57 -1.18
N CYS A 74 9.87 20.44 -0.84
CA CYS A 74 11.13 20.37 -0.11
C CYS A 74 12.01 19.32 -0.76
N ASN A 75 13.17 19.73 -1.26
CA ASN A 75 14.15 18.85 -1.93
C ASN A 75 13.61 18.07 -3.13
N LEU A 76 12.50 18.49 -3.71
CA LEU A 76 11.90 17.96 -4.92
C LEU A 76 11.57 19.08 -5.90
N ALA A 77 11.75 18.79 -7.19
CA ALA A 77 11.31 19.63 -8.29
C ALA A 77 10.41 18.86 -9.24
N LEU A 78 9.43 19.55 -9.82
CA LEU A 78 8.62 19.01 -10.91
C LEU A 78 9.49 18.76 -12.14
N VAL A 79 9.38 17.57 -12.71
CA VAL A 79 9.99 17.20 -14.00
C VAL A 79 8.92 17.28 -15.09
N GLY A 80 7.81 16.58 -14.92
CA GLY A 80 6.72 16.55 -15.88
C GLY A 80 5.40 16.11 -15.21
N ARG A 81 4.34 16.23 -15.99
CA ARG A 81 2.99 15.87 -15.56
C ARG A 81 2.12 15.43 -16.73
N ASP A 82 1.08 14.64 -16.44
CA ASP A 82 0.05 14.25 -17.41
C ASP A 82 -1.34 14.22 -16.76
N GLY A 83 -2.37 14.49 -17.56
CA GLY A 83 -3.75 14.41 -17.12
C GLY A 83 -4.17 15.47 -16.10
N SER A 84 -5.35 15.27 -15.51
CA SER A 84 -5.98 16.18 -14.54
C SER A 84 -6.70 15.44 -13.41
N ASN A 85 -6.74 14.10 -13.46
CA ASN A 85 -7.28 13.22 -12.43
C ASN A 85 -6.52 11.91 -12.47
N ALA A 86 -6.37 11.28 -11.32
CA ALA A 86 -5.75 9.97 -11.21
C ALA A 86 -6.23 9.25 -9.93
N GLY A 87 -5.77 8.03 -9.73
CA GLY A 87 -6.18 7.19 -8.62
C GLY A 87 -5.04 6.79 -7.70
N PHE A 88 -4.93 5.49 -7.42
CA PHE A 88 -4.27 4.98 -6.24
C PHE A 88 -2.94 4.27 -6.48
N ARG A 89 -2.63 3.94 -7.74
CA ARG A 89 -1.41 3.18 -8.09
C ARG A 89 -0.67 3.83 -9.24
N VAL A 90 0.66 3.88 -9.11
CA VAL A 90 1.57 4.21 -10.21
C VAL A 90 2.62 3.13 -10.30
N TYR A 91 2.82 2.57 -11.49
CA TYR A 91 3.84 1.57 -11.76
C TYR A 91 4.77 2.03 -12.87
N ARG A 92 6.06 1.74 -12.71
CA ARG A 92 7.10 1.91 -13.72
C ARG A 92 7.48 0.53 -14.26
N TYR A 93 7.64 0.42 -15.55
CA TYR A 93 8.09 -0.80 -16.21
C TYR A 93 8.99 -0.48 -17.39
N ILE A 94 10.04 -1.30 -17.56
CA ILE A 94 10.86 -1.31 -18.78
C ILE A 94 10.66 -2.66 -19.44
N ASP A 95 10.14 -2.66 -20.66
CA ASP A 95 9.88 -3.87 -21.42
C ASP A 95 11.14 -4.46 -22.05
N THR A 96 11.00 -5.60 -22.74
CA THR A 96 12.12 -6.29 -23.40
C THR A 96 12.63 -5.57 -24.64
N ALA A 97 11.86 -4.64 -25.21
CA ALA A 97 12.27 -3.78 -26.32
C ALA A 97 13.00 -2.52 -25.82
N GLY A 98 12.99 -2.26 -24.50
CA GLY A 98 13.62 -1.10 -23.88
C GLY A 98 12.72 0.13 -23.78
N HIS A 99 11.42 -0.01 -24.07
CA HIS A 99 10.47 1.07 -23.81
C HIS A 99 10.28 1.23 -22.29
N GLU A 100 10.21 2.47 -21.83
CA GLU A 100 9.92 2.79 -20.45
C GLU A 100 8.51 3.33 -20.32
N CYS A 101 7.70 2.66 -19.51
CA CYS A 101 6.29 2.94 -19.35
C CYS A 101 5.94 3.32 -17.93
N ALA A 102 4.94 4.19 -17.76
CA ALA A 102 4.17 4.31 -16.52
C ALA A 102 2.74 3.83 -16.74
N PHE A 103 2.19 3.17 -15.71
CA PHE A 103 0.78 2.80 -15.64
C PHE A 103 0.17 3.49 -14.44
N TYR A 104 -0.96 4.18 -14.63
CA TYR A 104 -1.72 4.75 -13.53
C TYR A 104 -3.22 4.72 -13.82
N ASP A 105 -4.03 4.58 -12.79
CA ASP A 105 -5.48 4.56 -12.92
C ASP A 105 -6.07 5.98 -12.91
N SER A 106 -7.23 6.13 -13.54
CA SER A 106 -7.87 7.44 -13.76
C SER A 106 -8.71 7.94 -12.59
N GLY A 107 -8.74 7.23 -11.46
CA GLY A 107 -9.46 7.68 -10.27
C GLY A 107 -10.57 6.79 -9.77
N PRO A 108 -11.42 7.33 -8.86
CA PRO A 108 -11.74 6.57 -7.67
C PRO A 108 -12.82 5.50 -7.78
N LEU A 109 -13.97 5.67 -8.38
CA LEU A 109 -15.05 4.69 -8.20
C LEU A 109 -16.03 4.61 -9.37
N PHE A 110 -15.99 3.50 -10.12
CA PHE A 110 -17.08 3.14 -11.02
C PHE A 110 -18.33 2.69 -10.21
N PRO A 111 -19.57 3.04 -10.59
CA PRO A 111 -19.94 3.82 -11.78
C PRO A 111 -19.88 5.35 -11.57
N PHE A 112 -19.65 5.82 -10.36
CA PHE A 112 -19.71 7.26 -10.04
C PHE A 112 -18.71 8.09 -10.82
N GLN A 113 -17.52 7.54 -11.06
CA GLN A 113 -16.48 8.17 -11.84
C GLN A 113 -16.92 8.51 -13.26
N VAL A 114 -17.64 7.60 -13.93
CA VAL A 114 -18.16 7.81 -15.28
C VAL A 114 -19.18 8.96 -15.32
N PHE A 115 -19.95 9.14 -14.26
CA PHE A 115 -20.94 10.22 -14.16
C PHE A 115 -20.34 11.55 -13.68
N LEU A 116 -19.20 11.50 -12.99
CA LEU A 116 -18.51 12.68 -12.45
C LEU A 116 -17.36 13.15 -13.33
N SER A 117 -16.93 12.34 -14.31
CA SER A 117 -15.88 12.71 -15.24
C SER A 117 -16.30 13.91 -16.07
N SER A 118 -15.43 14.90 -16.15
CA SER A 118 -15.59 16.02 -17.06
C SER A 118 -15.63 15.52 -18.50
N PRO A 119 -16.37 16.16 -19.41
CA PRO A 119 -16.34 15.82 -20.84
C PRO A 119 -14.90 15.78 -21.34
N GLY A 120 -14.48 14.64 -21.90
CA GLY A 120 -13.12 14.42 -22.41
C GLY A 120 -12.19 13.59 -21.52
N HIS A 121 -12.61 13.21 -20.30
CA HIS A 121 -11.86 12.27 -19.46
C HIS A 121 -12.41 10.85 -19.64
N THR A 122 -11.57 9.95 -20.15
CA THR A 122 -11.88 8.52 -20.23
C THR A 122 -11.49 7.86 -18.92
N ALA A 123 -12.38 7.02 -18.37
CA ALA A 123 -12.04 6.16 -17.25
C ALA A 123 -11.15 5.01 -17.75
N GLY A 124 -10.21 4.54 -16.92
CA GLY A 124 -9.37 3.41 -17.27
C GLY A 124 -7.98 3.48 -16.63
N VAL A 125 -7.12 2.55 -17.02
CA VAL A 125 -5.69 2.61 -16.74
C VAL A 125 -4.98 3.27 -17.89
N PHE A 126 -4.32 4.39 -17.63
CA PHE A 126 -3.52 5.11 -18.60
C PHE A 126 -2.12 4.51 -18.72
N VAL A 127 -1.63 4.44 -19.94
CA VAL A 127 -0.28 3.99 -20.29
C VAL A 127 0.48 5.19 -20.83
N LEU A 128 1.60 5.52 -20.19
CA LEU A 128 2.47 6.61 -20.62
C LEU A 128 3.79 6.07 -21.15
N ASP A 129 4.25 6.61 -22.28
CA ASP A 129 5.65 6.56 -22.70
C ASP A 129 6.44 7.56 -21.85
N MET A 130 7.40 7.04 -21.09
CA MET A 130 8.24 7.79 -20.16
C MET A 130 9.69 7.92 -20.66
N SER A 131 9.92 7.75 -21.95
CA SER A 131 11.23 7.98 -22.58
C SER A 131 11.75 9.40 -22.33
N ASP A 132 10.84 10.37 -22.22
CA ASP A 132 11.09 11.73 -21.72
C ASP A 132 10.11 12.06 -20.58
N PRO A 133 10.50 11.89 -19.30
CA PRO A 133 9.64 12.19 -18.16
C PRO A 133 9.22 13.66 -18.04
N ALA A 134 9.91 14.58 -18.73
CA ALA A 134 9.48 15.98 -18.77
C ALA A 134 8.24 16.19 -19.64
N HIS A 135 8.02 15.28 -20.59
CA HIS A 135 6.90 15.30 -21.53
C HIS A 135 6.28 13.90 -21.67
N PRO A 136 5.65 13.36 -20.61
CA PRO A 136 4.99 12.06 -20.64
C PRO A 136 3.98 12.02 -21.77
N LYS A 137 3.93 10.90 -22.51
CA LYS A 137 3.03 10.77 -23.65
C LYS A 137 2.10 9.57 -23.47
N GLN A 138 0.81 9.82 -23.38
CA GLN A 138 -0.18 8.75 -23.32
C GLN A 138 -0.21 7.97 -24.64
N THR A 139 -0.04 6.65 -24.56
CA THR A 139 -0.02 5.72 -25.71
C THR A 139 -1.26 4.85 -25.77
N ALA A 140 -1.83 4.51 -24.61
CA ALA A 140 -3.03 3.68 -24.54
C ALA A 140 -3.87 4.04 -23.31
N THR A 141 -5.13 3.58 -23.34
CA THR A 141 -6.03 3.52 -22.18
C THR A 141 -6.65 2.13 -22.11
N LEU A 142 -6.47 1.42 -21.00
CA LEU A 142 -7.06 0.11 -20.79
C LEU A 142 -8.43 0.28 -20.17
N THR A 143 -9.47 -0.27 -20.82
CA THR A 143 -10.89 -0.07 -20.45
C THR A 143 -11.68 -1.36 -20.33
N THR A 144 -11.00 -2.50 -20.17
CA THR A 144 -11.65 -3.78 -19.86
C THR A 144 -12.34 -3.71 -18.48
N PRO A 145 -13.21 -4.66 -18.14
CA PRO A 145 -14.06 -4.55 -16.95
C PRO A 145 -13.33 -4.22 -15.66
N ALA A 146 -12.17 -4.81 -15.37
CA ALA A 146 -11.41 -4.47 -14.18
C ALA A 146 -10.56 -3.20 -14.39
N MET A 147 -10.02 -2.98 -15.58
CA MET A 147 -9.15 -1.82 -15.86
C MET A 147 -9.90 -0.49 -15.95
N ILE A 148 -11.23 -0.50 -16.20
CA ILE A 148 -12.00 0.76 -16.27
C ILE A 148 -12.06 1.47 -14.92
N SER A 149 -11.97 0.73 -13.83
CA SER A 149 -11.94 1.22 -12.45
C SER A 149 -11.27 0.21 -11.54
N PRO A 150 -9.95 0.07 -11.62
CA PRO A 150 -9.22 -0.87 -10.78
C PRO A 150 -9.24 -0.46 -9.31
N HIS A 151 -9.61 0.78 -9.03
CA HIS A 151 -9.57 1.35 -7.69
C HIS A 151 -8.17 1.16 -7.09
N GLU A 152 -7.99 0.30 -6.14
CA GLU A 152 -6.72 0.04 -5.45
C GLU A 152 -6.02 -1.24 -5.93
N SER A 153 -6.67 -1.99 -6.82
CA SER A 153 -6.24 -3.34 -7.21
C SER A 153 -5.19 -3.41 -8.31
N LEU A 154 -4.90 -2.29 -9.02
CA LEU A 154 -3.88 -2.32 -10.07
C LEU A 154 -2.55 -2.81 -9.50
N ASN A 155 -1.98 -3.85 -10.11
CA ASN A 155 -0.75 -4.47 -9.64
C ASN A 155 0.12 -4.97 -10.80
N LEU A 156 1.45 -4.85 -10.65
CA LEU A 156 2.42 -5.22 -11.66
C LEU A 156 3.38 -6.28 -11.12
N ASN A 157 3.44 -7.45 -11.78
CA ASN A 157 4.54 -8.37 -11.59
C ASN A 157 5.66 -8.07 -12.61
N VAL A 158 6.71 -7.42 -12.15
CA VAL A 158 7.83 -6.96 -13.00
C VAL A 158 8.56 -8.14 -13.67
N THR A 159 8.77 -9.24 -12.94
CA THR A 159 9.52 -10.40 -13.45
C THR A 159 8.83 -11.06 -14.64
N ARG A 160 7.52 -11.22 -14.57
CA ARG A 160 6.73 -11.83 -15.64
C ARG A 160 6.24 -10.82 -16.67
N GLY A 161 6.28 -9.52 -16.36
CA GLY A 161 5.69 -8.48 -17.19
C GLY A 161 4.17 -8.62 -17.30
N LEU A 162 3.52 -8.87 -16.15
CA LEU A 162 2.06 -8.98 -16.06
C LEU A 162 1.49 -7.80 -15.29
N LEU A 163 0.58 -7.07 -15.92
CA LEU A 163 -0.23 -6.03 -15.28
C LEU A 163 -1.63 -6.60 -15.05
N ALA A 164 -2.10 -6.58 -13.81
CA ALA A 164 -3.42 -7.09 -13.46
C ALA A 164 -4.20 -6.08 -12.63
N ALA A 165 -5.52 -6.21 -12.66
CA ALA A 165 -6.44 -5.52 -11.77
C ALA A 165 -7.65 -6.41 -11.51
N ASP A 166 -8.34 -6.14 -10.41
CA ASP A 166 -9.70 -6.60 -10.19
C ASP A 166 -10.68 -5.41 -10.22
N MET A 167 -11.96 -5.70 -10.27
CA MET A 167 -12.95 -4.64 -10.24
C MET A 167 -13.15 -4.18 -8.79
N GLY A 168 -12.39 -3.17 -8.38
CA GLY A 168 -12.22 -2.69 -7.04
C GLY A 168 -13.43 -2.00 -6.40
N ASN A 169 -14.67 -2.40 -6.68
CA ASN A 169 -15.80 -1.83 -5.97
C ASN A 169 -16.99 -2.79 -5.82
N ALA A 170 -17.60 -2.71 -4.63
CA ALA A 170 -18.68 -3.58 -4.19
C ALA A 170 -19.99 -3.48 -5.02
N LEU A 171 -20.14 -2.49 -5.89
CA LEU A 171 -21.36 -2.27 -6.67
C LEU A 171 -21.34 -3.02 -8.01
N THR A 172 -20.23 -3.67 -8.35
CA THR A 172 -19.99 -4.28 -9.67
C THR A 172 -19.89 -5.80 -9.59
N LEU A 173 -20.97 -6.45 -9.12
CA LEU A 173 -21.08 -7.92 -9.12
C LEU A 173 -20.95 -8.49 -10.54
N PRO A 174 -20.25 -9.65 -10.71
CA PRO A 174 -19.61 -10.49 -9.69
C PRO A 174 -18.18 -10.05 -9.32
N GLY A 175 -17.64 -9.00 -9.92
CA GLY A 175 -16.25 -8.60 -9.88
C GLY A 175 -15.43 -9.31 -10.96
N TRP A 176 -14.54 -8.58 -11.60
CA TRP A 176 -13.73 -9.05 -12.73
C TRP A 176 -12.24 -9.02 -12.37
N VAL A 177 -11.48 -9.91 -12.97
CA VAL A 177 -10.00 -9.87 -12.95
C VAL A 177 -9.53 -9.81 -14.39
N ASP A 178 -8.74 -8.79 -14.70
CA ASP A 178 -8.11 -8.60 -16.00
C ASP A 178 -6.60 -8.76 -15.87
N ILE A 179 -5.97 -9.46 -16.81
CA ILE A 179 -4.53 -9.65 -16.85
C ILE A 179 -4.01 -9.28 -18.25
N TYR A 180 -2.99 -8.42 -18.27
CA TYR A 180 -2.32 -7.96 -19.48
C TYR A 180 -0.86 -8.38 -19.51
N ASP A 181 -0.36 -8.70 -20.70
CA ASP A 181 1.07 -8.76 -21.01
C ASP A 181 1.58 -7.36 -21.30
N VAL A 182 2.60 -6.95 -20.58
CA VAL A 182 3.35 -5.70 -20.79
C VAL A 182 4.82 -5.97 -21.09
N LYS A 183 5.22 -7.26 -21.19
CA LYS A 183 6.62 -7.67 -21.29
C LYS A 183 7.25 -7.34 -22.63
N SER A 184 6.51 -7.54 -23.71
CA SER A 184 7.02 -7.38 -25.07
C SER A 184 6.87 -5.96 -25.62
N ASP A 185 5.78 -5.30 -25.26
CA ASP A 185 5.46 -3.92 -25.65
C ASP A 185 4.59 -3.31 -24.54
N CYS A 186 5.22 -2.56 -23.64
CA CYS A 186 4.52 -1.93 -22.54
C CYS A 186 3.75 -0.67 -22.98
N LEU A 187 4.04 -0.12 -24.15
CA LEU A 187 3.31 1.02 -24.72
C LEU A 187 1.91 0.62 -25.22
N HIS A 188 1.74 -0.66 -25.59
CA HIS A 188 0.49 -1.22 -26.09
C HIS A 188 0.18 -2.57 -25.40
N PRO A 189 -0.20 -2.57 -24.11
CA PRO A 189 -0.45 -3.78 -23.33
C PRO A 189 -1.45 -4.71 -24.02
N LYS A 190 -1.15 -6.02 -24.01
CA LYS A 190 -2.01 -7.03 -24.64
C LYS A 190 -2.86 -7.75 -23.60
N LEU A 191 -4.18 -7.70 -23.72
CA LEU A 191 -5.09 -8.47 -22.88
C LEU A 191 -4.83 -9.97 -23.04
N LEU A 192 -4.58 -10.67 -21.93
CA LEU A 192 -4.44 -12.12 -21.86
C LEU A 192 -5.73 -12.79 -21.38
N SER A 193 -6.36 -12.23 -20.36
CA SER A 193 -7.64 -12.73 -19.85
C SER A 193 -8.45 -11.61 -19.18
N SER A 194 -9.78 -11.79 -19.21
CA SER A 194 -10.77 -11.00 -18.48
C SER A 194 -11.83 -11.97 -17.97
N THR A 195 -11.90 -12.19 -16.65
CA THR A 195 -12.69 -13.25 -16.04
C THR A 195 -13.48 -12.78 -14.83
N PRO A 196 -14.72 -13.27 -14.60
CA PRO A 196 -15.56 -12.87 -13.48
C PRO A 196 -15.15 -13.59 -12.16
N LEU A 197 -13.88 -13.47 -11.77
CA LEU A 197 -13.29 -14.14 -10.61
C LEU A 197 -12.95 -13.20 -9.45
N GLY A 198 -13.32 -11.91 -9.55
CA GLY A 198 -12.94 -10.90 -8.58
C GLY A 198 -13.75 -10.94 -7.27
N ILE A 199 -14.91 -11.56 -7.22
CA ILE A 199 -15.82 -11.71 -6.06
C ILE A 199 -15.92 -10.40 -5.25
N LEU A 200 -16.49 -9.33 -5.85
CA LEU A 200 -16.55 -8.00 -5.23
C LEU A 200 -15.18 -7.43 -4.88
N GLY A 201 -14.17 -7.65 -5.72
CA GLY A 201 -12.80 -7.25 -5.48
C GLY A 201 -12.64 -5.79 -5.06
N HIS A 202 -11.57 -5.50 -4.33
CA HIS A 202 -11.24 -4.18 -3.83
C HIS A 202 -9.76 -3.87 -4.02
N GLU A 203 -8.87 -4.74 -3.59
CA GLU A 203 -7.44 -4.64 -3.80
C GLU A 203 -6.86 -5.96 -4.32
N GLY A 204 -5.80 -5.87 -5.12
CA GLY A 204 -5.14 -7.02 -5.74
C GLY A 204 -3.63 -7.01 -5.55
N THR A 205 -3.03 -8.21 -5.42
CA THR A 205 -1.57 -8.34 -5.37
C THR A 205 -1.10 -9.66 -5.97
N PHE A 206 0.05 -9.62 -6.66
CA PHE A 206 0.74 -10.84 -7.09
C PHE A 206 1.57 -11.45 -5.96
N SER A 207 1.66 -12.79 -5.93
CA SER A 207 2.80 -13.44 -5.29
C SER A 207 4.11 -13.02 -5.98
N PRO A 208 5.28 -13.04 -5.29
CA PRO A 208 6.54 -12.61 -5.90
C PRO A 208 6.93 -13.38 -7.16
N ASP A 209 6.61 -14.68 -7.24
CA ASP A 209 6.81 -15.51 -8.42
C ASP A 209 5.82 -15.22 -9.57
N GLY A 210 4.81 -14.37 -9.31
CA GLY A 210 3.77 -14.00 -10.27
C GLY A 210 2.81 -15.12 -10.65
N ASN A 211 2.81 -16.25 -9.93
CA ASN A 211 1.95 -17.39 -10.26
C ASN A 211 0.62 -17.38 -9.52
N THR A 212 0.48 -16.58 -8.47
CA THR A 212 -0.78 -16.36 -7.76
C THR A 212 -1.17 -14.89 -7.84
N PHE A 213 -2.41 -14.60 -8.18
CA PHE A 213 -3.01 -13.28 -7.99
C PHE A 213 -4.03 -13.35 -6.85
N TRP A 214 -3.83 -12.51 -5.86
CA TRP A 214 -4.69 -12.39 -4.69
C TRP A 214 -5.67 -11.25 -4.88
N VAL A 215 -6.91 -11.46 -4.49
CA VAL A 215 -7.98 -10.46 -4.54
C VAL A 215 -8.58 -10.35 -3.15
N SER A 216 -8.59 -9.15 -2.57
CA SER A 216 -9.36 -8.85 -1.36
C SER A 216 -10.70 -8.25 -1.70
N SER A 217 -11.67 -8.41 -0.79
CA SER A 217 -12.97 -7.77 -0.90
C SER A 217 -13.43 -7.28 0.46
N THR A 218 -13.36 -5.96 0.67
CA THR A 218 -13.82 -5.32 1.90
C THR A 218 -15.32 -5.49 2.09
N ALA A 219 -16.12 -5.32 1.03
CA ALA A 219 -17.57 -5.45 1.09
C ALA A 219 -18.05 -6.90 1.05
N GLY A 220 -17.32 -7.80 0.39
CA GLY A 220 -17.64 -9.23 0.31
C GLY A 220 -17.13 -10.04 1.48
N HIS A 221 -16.26 -9.48 2.32
CA HIS A 221 -15.55 -10.19 3.40
C HIS A 221 -14.81 -11.43 2.88
N THR A 222 -14.20 -11.31 1.69
CA THR A 222 -13.53 -12.42 1.03
C THR A 222 -12.08 -12.11 0.70
N ILE A 223 -11.27 -13.16 0.67
CA ILE A 223 -9.95 -13.20 0.04
C ILE A 223 -9.95 -14.35 -0.94
N THR A 224 -9.59 -14.08 -2.20
CA THR A 224 -9.48 -15.10 -3.24
C THR A 224 -8.03 -15.24 -3.68
N ALA A 225 -7.53 -16.48 -3.80
CA ALA A 225 -6.28 -16.78 -4.48
C ALA A 225 -6.57 -17.41 -5.85
N LEU A 226 -6.01 -16.83 -6.90
CA LEU A 226 -6.15 -17.32 -8.28
C LEU A 226 -4.81 -17.86 -8.77
N ASP A 227 -4.79 -19.06 -9.33
CA ASP A 227 -3.65 -19.53 -10.13
C ASP A 227 -3.61 -18.78 -11.45
N VAL A 228 -2.56 -18.03 -11.66
CA VAL A 228 -2.27 -17.27 -12.87
C VAL A 228 -0.93 -17.70 -13.50
N SER A 229 -0.46 -18.92 -13.18
CA SER A 229 0.70 -19.53 -13.84
C SER A 229 0.51 -19.57 -15.35
N ASN A 230 -0.72 -19.86 -15.81
CA ASN A 230 -1.19 -19.55 -17.15
C ASN A 230 -2.11 -18.32 -17.10
N PRO A 231 -1.59 -17.10 -17.37
CA PRO A 231 -2.37 -15.87 -17.22
C PRO A 231 -3.52 -15.74 -18.23
N ALA A 232 -3.56 -16.57 -19.27
CA ALA A 232 -4.68 -16.63 -20.22
C ALA A 232 -5.88 -17.40 -19.68
N VAL A 233 -5.70 -18.23 -18.65
CA VAL A 233 -6.74 -19.09 -18.05
C VAL A 233 -6.58 -19.10 -16.52
N PRO A 234 -6.91 -18.01 -15.83
CA PRO A 234 -6.89 -17.97 -14.36
C PRO A 234 -7.83 -19.01 -13.75
N VAL A 235 -7.39 -19.67 -12.67
CA VAL A 235 -8.15 -20.72 -11.98
C VAL A 235 -8.21 -20.43 -10.48
N PRO A 236 -9.39 -20.50 -9.81
CA PRO A 236 -9.47 -20.36 -8.36
C PRO A 236 -8.69 -21.46 -7.63
N LEU A 237 -7.84 -21.08 -6.67
CA LEU A 237 -7.11 -21.99 -5.79
C LEU A 237 -7.76 -22.10 -4.42
N TRP A 238 -8.24 -20.96 -3.92
CA TRP A 238 -8.76 -20.89 -2.57
C TRP A 238 -9.65 -19.66 -2.39
N LEU A 239 -10.65 -19.77 -1.51
CA LEU A 239 -11.54 -18.69 -1.09
C LEU A 239 -11.69 -18.68 0.43
N GLY A 240 -11.31 -17.59 1.07
CA GLY A 240 -11.59 -17.27 2.47
C GLY A 240 -12.76 -16.31 2.60
N ILE A 241 -13.63 -16.51 3.61
CA ILE A 241 -14.88 -15.73 3.77
C ILE A 241 -15.04 -15.13 5.17
N GLN A 242 -13.93 -14.96 5.91
CA GLN A 242 -14.00 -14.61 7.32
C GLN A 242 -13.22 -13.33 7.69
N TRP A 243 -12.64 -12.63 6.71
CA TRP A 243 -11.84 -11.43 6.94
C TRP A 243 -12.39 -10.24 6.17
N ILE A 244 -12.31 -9.08 6.79
CA ILE A 244 -12.54 -7.81 6.10
C ILE A 244 -11.17 -7.30 5.67
N ALA A 245 -10.63 -7.96 4.65
CA ALA A 245 -9.33 -7.64 4.11
C ALA A 245 -9.40 -6.35 3.28
N HIS A 246 -8.50 -5.41 3.58
CA HIS A 246 -8.18 -4.28 2.70
C HIS A 246 -7.04 -4.68 1.77
N GLY A 247 -5.89 -4.00 1.84
CA GLY A 247 -4.74 -4.37 1.06
C GLY A 247 -3.97 -5.57 1.61
N MET A 248 -3.20 -6.19 0.73
CA MET A 248 -2.41 -7.37 1.04
C MET A 248 -1.06 -7.33 0.36
N ASN A 249 -0.04 -7.88 1.01
CA ASN A 249 1.23 -8.18 0.39
C ASN A 249 1.70 -9.59 0.78
N VAL A 250 2.48 -10.21 -0.10
CA VAL A 250 3.00 -11.57 0.10
C VAL A 250 4.49 -11.49 0.41
N SER A 251 4.97 -12.32 1.35
CA SER A 251 6.41 -12.48 1.64
C SER A 251 7.18 -12.95 0.40
N ASP A 252 8.49 -12.69 0.36
CA ASP A 252 9.31 -13.01 -0.82
C ASP A 252 9.36 -14.52 -1.13
N ASP A 253 9.18 -15.37 -0.13
CA ASP A 253 9.08 -16.82 -0.28
C ASP A 253 7.66 -17.31 -0.61
N GLY A 254 6.67 -16.43 -0.65
CA GLY A 254 5.28 -16.73 -0.95
C GLY A 254 4.49 -17.39 0.20
N ASN A 255 5.09 -17.56 1.38
CA ASN A 255 4.50 -18.36 2.47
C ASN A 255 3.69 -17.56 3.48
N ARG A 256 3.83 -16.23 3.52
CA ARG A 256 3.06 -15.32 4.38
C ARG A 256 2.26 -14.34 3.55
N LEU A 257 1.06 -14.04 4.00
CA LEU A 257 0.23 -12.94 3.52
C LEU A 257 0.07 -11.94 4.66
N TYR A 258 0.51 -10.72 4.42
CA TYR A 258 0.37 -9.58 5.33
C TYR A 258 -0.88 -8.82 4.93
N MET A 259 -1.93 -8.97 5.72
CA MET A 259 -3.25 -8.45 5.44
C MET A 259 -3.54 -7.24 6.32
N ALA A 260 -3.91 -6.13 5.70
CA ALA A 260 -4.54 -5.02 6.37
C ALA A 260 -5.97 -5.42 6.74
N ASP A 261 -6.23 -5.59 8.04
CA ASP A 261 -7.50 -6.09 8.58
C ASP A 261 -8.31 -4.91 9.12
N ILE A 262 -9.39 -4.58 8.44
CA ILE A 262 -10.25 -3.45 8.82
C ILE A 262 -11.06 -3.76 10.10
N ALA A 263 -11.41 -5.03 10.33
CA ALA A 263 -12.20 -5.47 11.50
C ALA A 263 -13.40 -4.56 11.79
N ASP A 264 -14.21 -4.25 10.78
CA ASP A 264 -15.31 -3.27 10.83
C ASP A 264 -14.84 -1.83 11.18
N ALA A 265 -13.61 -1.48 10.86
CA ALA A 265 -12.95 -0.21 11.18
C ALA A 265 -12.99 0.13 12.69
N GLY A 266 -12.99 -0.89 13.53
CA GLY A 266 -13.03 -0.78 15.00
C GLY A 266 -11.64 -0.81 15.63
N ALA A 267 -11.61 -0.80 16.97
CA ALA A 267 -10.36 -0.83 17.75
C ALA A 267 -9.51 -2.11 17.56
N ASN A 268 -10.08 -3.14 16.95
CA ASN A 268 -9.38 -4.39 16.63
C ASN A 268 -8.84 -4.42 15.20
N ALA A 269 -9.01 -3.35 14.43
CA ALA A 269 -8.36 -3.22 13.13
C ALA A 269 -6.84 -3.26 13.29
N GLY A 270 -6.11 -3.66 12.26
CA GLY A 270 -4.65 -3.76 12.33
C GLY A 270 -4.05 -4.64 11.25
N LEU A 271 -2.96 -5.30 11.58
CA LEU A 271 -2.25 -6.26 10.74
C LEU A 271 -2.64 -7.69 11.14
N THR A 272 -3.09 -8.50 10.19
CA THR A 272 -3.20 -9.96 10.36
C THR A 272 -2.18 -10.66 9.47
N ILE A 273 -1.33 -11.50 10.04
CA ILE A 273 -0.36 -12.33 9.31
C ILE A 273 -0.96 -13.72 9.11
N LEU A 274 -1.03 -14.16 7.85
CA LEU A 274 -1.56 -15.47 7.47
C LEU A 274 -0.45 -16.38 6.94
N ASP A 275 -0.48 -17.66 7.34
CA ASP A 275 0.30 -18.73 6.70
C ASP A 275 -0.48 -19.20 5.47
N VAL A 276 0.07 -18.91 4.28
CA VAL A 276 -0.49 -19.28 2.96
C VAL A 276 0.42 -20.27 2.21
N SER A 277 1.36 -20.87 2.93
CA SER A 277 2.36 -21.79 2.35
C SER A 277 1.77 -22.95 1.56
N GLN A 278 0.60 -23.45 1.96
CA GLN A 278 -0.07 -24.53 1.23
C GLN A 278 -0.62 -24.07 -0.12
N ILE A 279 -1.03 -22.82 -0.25
CA ILE A 279 -1.44 -22.23 -1.53
C ILE A 279 -0.21 -22.04 -2.42
N GLN A 280 0.88 -21.49 -1.88
CA GLN A 280 2.14 -21.33 -2.61
C GLN A 280 2.67 -22.69 -3.14
N GLN A 281 2.54 -23.75 -2.36
CA GLN A 281 2.93 -25.12 -2.73
C GLN A 281 1.91 -25.84 -3.62
N ARG A 282 0.80 -25.20 -4.01
CA ARG A 282 -0.28 -25.79 -4.82
C ARG A 282 -0.83 -27.09 -4.22
N LYS A 283 -0.92 -27.19 -2.88
CA LYS A 283 -1.51 -28.36 -2.23
C LYS A 283 -3.01 -28.48 -2.53
N PRO A 284 -3.53 -29.69 -2.71
CA PRO A 284 -4.96 -29.88 -2.83
C PRO A 284 -5.67 -29.50 -1.52
N ASN A 285 -6.79 -28.76 -1.61
CA ASN A 285 -7.57 -28.24 -0.47
C ASN A 285 -6.70 -27.48 0.55
N PRO A 286 -5.97 -26.43 0.12
CA PRO A 286 -5.01 -25.75 0.96
C PRO A 286 -5.69 -25.09 2.16
N GLN A 287 -5.04 -25.16 3.32
CA GLN A 287 -5.50 -24.54 4.56
C GLN A 287 -4.70 -23.24 4.80
N VAL A 288 -5.41 -22.17 5.08
CA VAL A 288 -4.84 -20.88 5.53
C VAL A 288 -5.03 -20.78 7.04
N ARG A 289 -4.00 -20.33 7.75
CA ARG A 289 -4.00 -20.18 9.22
C ARG A 289 -3.57 -18.79 9.61
N VAL A 290 -4.19 -18.24 10.64
CA VAL A 290 -3.71 -17.02 11.29
C VAL A 290 -2.44 -17.35 12.05
N VAL A 291 -1.37 -16.61 11.79
CA VAL A 291 -0.10 -16.65 12.54
C VAL A 291 -0.19 -15.71 13.72
N SER A 292 -0.58 -14.47 13.47
CA SER A 292 -0.71 -13.43 14.49
C SER A 292 -1.64 -12.31 14.04
N HIS A 293 -2.03 -11.47 15.01
CA HIS A 293 -2.73 -10.23 14.80
C HIS A 293 -2.10 -9.13 15.67
N LEU A 294 -1.89 -7.95 15.10
CA LEU A 294 -1.37 -6.77 15.77
C LEU A 294 -2.32 -5.59 15.54
N SER A 295 -2.75 -4.94 16.60
CA SER A 295 -3.41 -3.63 16.56
C SER A 295 -2.56 -2.59 17.28
N TRP A 296 -2.81 -1.31 17.02
CA TRP A 296 -2.11 -0.18 17.67
C TRP A 296 -3.11 0.88 18.13
N PRO A 297 -2.73 1.70 19.11
CA PRO A 297 -3.68 2.65 19.75
C PRO A 297 -4.31 3.65 18.77
N GLU A 298 -3.52 4.12 17.80
CA GLU A 298 -3.93 5.12 16.82
C GLU A 298 -4.44 4.50 15.51
N VAL A 299 -4.84 3.23 15.51
CA VAL A 299 -5.36 2.57 14.31
C VAL A 299 -6.56 3.33 13.76
N SER A 300 -6.52 3.63 12.46
CA SER A 300 -7.67 4.16 11.72
C SER A 300 -8.26 3.09 10.80
N ILE A 301 -7.95 3.12 9.52
CA ILE A 301 -8.34 2.09 8.56
C ILE A 301 -7.03 1.55 7.94
N PRO A 302 -6.54 0.36 8.36
CA PRO A 302 -5.36 -0.24 7.76
C PRO A 302 -5.54 -0.41 6.25
N GLN A 303 -4.54 0.05 5.48
CA GLN A 303 -4.60 0.05 4.02
C GLN A 303 -3.73 -1.02 3.41
N THR A 304 -2.45 -1.07 3.76
CA THR A 304 -1.54 -2.09 3.23
C THR A 304 -0.27 -2.21 4.09
N ALA A 305 0.41 -3.36 4.04
CA ALA A 305 1.66 -3.60 4.76
C ALA A 305 2.70 -4.22 3.82
N ILE A 306 3.76 -3.47 3.49
CA ILE A 306 4.78 -3.84 2.51
C ILE A 306 5.94 -4.53 3.22
N PRO A 307 6.26 -5.81 2.91
CA PRO A 307 7.42 -6.48 3.50
C PRO A 307 8.73 -5.90 2.95
N ILE A 308 9.65 -5.62 3.86
CA ILE A 308 11.00 -5.13 3.57
C ILE A 308 12.02 -5.81 4.49
N THR A 309 13.29 -5.76 4.09
CA THR A 309 14.41 -6.07 4.96
C THR A 309 15.36 -4.87 5.06
N ILE A 310 15.83 -4.56 6.26
CA ILE A 310 16.86 -3.53 6.50
C ILE A 310 18.01 -4.21 7.22
N HIS A 311 19.18 -4.23 6.57
CA HIS A 311 20.36 -4.96 7.05
C HIS A 311 20.10 -6.44 7.37
N GLY A 312 19.23 -7.07 6.56
CA GLY A 312 18.83 -8.46 6.71
C GLY A 312 17.80 -8.73 7.80
N HIS A 313 17.34 -7.72 8.53
CA HIS A 313 16.26 -7.85 9.51
C HIS A 313 14.90 -7.52 8.88
N PRO A 314 13.85 -8.34 9.07
CA PRO A 314 12.57 -8.17 8.39
C PRO A 314 11.66 -7.18 9.11
N TYR A 315 11.04 -6.31 8.32
CA TYR A 315 10.05 -5.32 8.75
C TYR A 315 8.89 -5.25 7.76
N LEU A 316 7.83 -4.53 8.16
CA LEU A 316 6.78 -4.05 7.27
C LEU A 316 6.76 -2.52 7.31
N VAL A 317 6.53 -1.90 6.16
CA VAL A 317 6.02 -0.53 6.08
C VAL A 317 4.51 -0.64 5.95
N GLU A 318 3.81 -0.33 7.01
CA GLU A 318 2.36 -0.36 7.08
C GLU A 318 1.82 1.06 6.98
N VAL A 319 0.62 1.24 6.40
CA VAL A 319 -0.08 2.51 6.32
C VAL A 319 -1.54 2.33 6.63
N ASP A 320 -2.07 3.21 7.48
CA ASP A 320 -3.50 3.42 7.67
C ASP A 320 -3.97 4.57 6.78
N GLU A 321 -5.16 4.43 6.21
CA GLU A 321 -5.86 5.52 5.54
C GLU A 321 -6.93 6.16 6.42
N PHE A 322 -7.44 7.29 6.00
CA PHE A 322 -8.59 8.02 6.55
C PHE A 322 -8.55 8.23 8.07
N SER A 323 -9.64 8.71 8.64
CA SER A 323 -9.85 8.74 10.08
C SER A 323 -10.71 7.55 10.50
N ARG A 324 -10.54 7.10 11.75
CA ARG A 324 -11.32 5.96 12.30
C ARG A 324 -12.82 6.25 12.25
N LEU A 325 -13.55 5.54 11.38
CA LEU A 325 -14.96 5.81 11.09
C LEU A 325 -15.90 5.50 12.27
N ASN A 326 -15.60 4.46 13.04
CA ASN A 326 -16.43 4.00 14.16
C ASN A 326 -15.97 4.57 15.51
N TYR A 327 -15.37 5.77 15.50
CA TYR A 327 -14.96 6.43 16.74
C TYR A 327 -16.19 6.93 17.54
N PRO A 328 -16.11 7.06 18.89
CA PRO A 328 -17.29 7.25 19.73
C PRO A 328 -18.27 8.35 19.35
N LYS A 329 -17.84 9.44 18.77
CA LYS A 329 -18.71 10.53 18.31
C LYS A 329 -19.16 10.39 16.83
N GLY A 330 -18.81 9.28 16.16
CA GLY A 330 -19.18 8.97 14.81
C GLY A 330 -18.13 9.33 13.74
N PRO A 331 -18.42 9.12 12.45
CA PRO A 331 -17.43 9.18 11.37
C PRO A 331 -16.88 10.60 11.06
N LEU A 332 -17.47 11.64 11.65
CA LEU A 332 -17.03 13.02 11.48
C LEU A 332 -16.36 13.56 12.76
N ASP A 333 -16.00 12.69 13.70
CA ASP A 333 -15.30 13.08 14.92
C ASP A 333 -13.86 13.46 14.64
N ARG A 334 -13.54 14.74 14.80
CA ARG A 334 -12.19 15.28 14.54
C ARG A 334 -11.14 14.84 15.56
N SER A 335 -11.56 14.25 16.69
CA SER A 335 -10.64 13.64 17.66
C SER A 335 -10.33 12.16 17.34
N ALA A 336 -10.91 11.61 16.27
CA ALA A 336 -10.62 10.24 15.84
C ALA A 336 -9.15 10.10 15.38
N PRO A 337 -8.49 8.97 15.63
CA PRO A 337 -7.19 8.69 15.06
C PRO A 337 -7.18 8.86 13.54
N VAL A 338 -6.14 9.51 13.04
CA VAL A 338 -5.94 9.86 11.63
C VAL A 338 -4.91 8.92 11.02
N GLY A 339 -5.17 8.44 9.82
CA GLY A 339 -4.31 7.55 9.09
C GLY A 339 -2.91 8.12 8.89
N ALA A 340 -1.91 7.32 9.26
CA ALA A 340 -0.49 7.57 9.07
C ALA A 340 0.24 6.24 8.83
N ALA A 341 1.49 6.31 8.40
CA ALA A 341 2.28 5.10 8.19
C ALA A 341 3.12 4.75 9.43
N ARG A 342 3.68 3.54 9.44
CA ARG A 342 4.55 3.03 10.51
C ARG A 342 5.46 1.92 10.01
N ILE A 343 6.49 1.64 10.83
CA ILE A 343 7.37 0.48 10.62
C ILE A 343 7.05 -0.55 11.70
N ILE A 344 6.86 -1.80 11.27
CA ILE A 344 6.55 -2.94 12.14
C ILE A 344 7.69 -3.96 12.01
N ASP A 345 8.29 -4.35 13.14
CA ASP A 345 9.27 -5.43 13.22
C ASP A 345 8.52 -6.77 13.20
N ILE A 346 8.93 -7.66 12.29
CA ILE A 346 8.35 -8.99 12.09
C ILE A 346 9.41 -10.10 12.16
N ALA A 347 10.54 -9.88 12.85
CA ALA A 347 11.54 -10.93 13.02
C ALA A 347 10.97 -12.16 13.75
N ASP A 348 10.04 -11.94 14.65
CA ASP A 348 9.12 -12.96 15.17
C ASP A 348 7.72 -12.62 14.65
N ASP A 349 7.31 -13.27 13.57
CA ASP A 349 6.00 -13.04 12.93
C ASP A 349 4.81 -13.51 13.79
N THR A 350 5.07 -14.23 14.90
CA THR A 350 4.07 -14.57 15.90
C THR A 350 3.85 -13.46 16.94
N HIS A 351 4.78 -12.51 17.05
CA HIS A 351 4.75 -11.35 17.95
C HIS A 351 5.23 -10.07 17.24
N PRO A 352 4.57 -9.64 16.15
CA PRO A 352 4.93 -8.41 15.45
C PRO A 352 4.76 -7.20 16.37
N ARG A 353 5.57 -6.14 16.15
CA ARG A 353 5.51 -4.93 16.98
C ARG A 353 5.80 -3.66 16.16
N VAL A 354 5.06 -2.60 16.43
CA VAL A 354 5.37 -1.27 15.90
C VAL A 354 6.69 -0.80 16.50
N VAL A 355 7.61 -0.29 15.66
CA VAL A 355 8.92 0.25 16.12
C VAL A 355 9.05 1.75 15.89
N SER A 356 8.33 2.31 14.92
CA SER A 356 8.29 3.76 14.70
C SER A 356 7.05 4.18 13.90
N ASN A 357 6.73 5.48 13.94
CA ASN A 357 5.68 6.10 13.16
C ASN A 357 6.27 6.98 12.04
N LEU A 358 5.58 7.03 10.90
CA LEU A 358 5.78 7.97 9.81
C LEU A 358 4.56 8.91 9.80
N ARG A 359 4.56 9.89 10.70
CA ARG A 359 3.42 10.76 11.02
C ARG A 359 3.83 12.22 10.84
N LEU A 360 2.98 13.02 10.23
CA LEU A 360 3.22 14.43 10.04
C LEU A 360 2.74 15.24 11.26
N GLN A 361 3.22 16.46 11.41
CA GLN A 361 2.79 17.36 12.47
C GLN A 361 1.27 17.62 12.40
N VAL A 362 0.73 17.79 11.20
CA VAL A 362 -0.72 17.98 10.97
C VAL A 362 -1.57 16.76 11.40
N ASN A 363 -1.00 15.55 11.45
CA ASN A 363 -1.69 14.35 11.89
C ASN A 363 -1.72 14.18 13.42
N MET A 364 -1.15 15.11 14.17
CA MET A 364 -1.14 15.00 15.63
C MET A 364 -2.52 15.38 16.20
N PRO A 365 -3.03 14.68 17.22
CA PRO A 365 -4.37 14.94 17.78
C PRO A 365 -4.60 16.39 18.20
N ALA A 366 -3.56 17.08 18.68
CA ALA A 366 -3.65 18.50 19.05
C ALA A 366 -3.94 19.43 17.85
N ASN A 367 -3.60 19.01 16.64
CA ASN A 367 -3.81 19.77 15.41
C ASN A 367 -5.15 19.44 14.75
N GLU A 368 -5.68 18.23 14.94
CA GLU A 368 -6.96 17.79 14.37
C GLU A 368 -8.18 18.59 14.90
N GLU A 369 -8.10 19.10 16.13
CA GLU A 369 -9.15 19.92 16.74
C GLU A 369 -8.88 21.43 16.61
N GLY A 370 -7.75 21.81 16.01
CA GLY A 370 -7.24 23.17 15.93
C GLY A 370 -7.66 23.97 14.68
N PRO A 371 -6.81 24.89 14.24
CA PRO A 371 -7.06 25.78 13.10
C PRO A 371 -7.25 25.05 11.77
N GLU A 372 -6.66 23.86 11.60
CA GLU A 372 -6.74 23.03 10.39
C GLU A 372 -8.16 22.57 10.07
N GLN A 373 -9.08 22.58 11.03
CA GLN A 373 -10.51 22.38 10.76
C GLN A 373 -11.08 23.34 9.73
N ASN A 374 -10.47 24.52 9.60
CA ASN A 374 -10.89 25.57 8.69
C ASN A 374 -10.09 25.57 7.38
N ASP A 375 -9.13 24.67 7.24
CA ASP A 375 -8.39 24.53 6.00
C ASP A 375 -9.27 23.81 4.97
N PRO A 376 -9.25 24.22 3.69
CA PRO A 376 -9.99 23.54 2.64
C PRO A 376 -9.62 22.04 2.50
N GLY A 377 -8.36 21.68 2.78
CA GLY A 377 -7.89 20.29 2.81
C GLY A 377 -8.15 19.54 4.11
N GLY A 378 -8.58 20.22 5.18
CA GLY A 378 -8.76 19.66 6.53
C GLY A 378 -10.12 19.01 6.74
N THR A 379 -10.52 18.04 5.92
CA THR A 379 -11.79 17.34 6.10
C THR A 379 -11.67 16.23 7.15
N PRO A 380 -12.73 15.94 7.94
CA PRO A 380 -12.63 14.99 9.05
C PRO A 380 -12.32 13.55 8.68
N VAL A 381 -12.67 13.11 7.46
CA VAL A 381 -12.55 11.70 7.06
C VAL A 381 -11.30 11.48 6.22
N ILE A 382 -11.08 12.34 5.22
CA ILE A 382 -10.02 12.15 4.22
C ILE A 382 -8.89 13.16 4.35
N GLY A 383 -9.08 14.36 4.71
CA GLY A 383 -8.17 15.48 4.93
C GLY A 383 -6.68 15.25 4.70
N TYR A 384 -5.90 15.39 5.75
CA TYR A 384 -4.44 15.25 5.74
C TYR A 384 -3.96 13.81 6.02
N THR A 385 -4.82 12.80 5.91
CA THR A 385 -4.49 11.41 6.20
C THR A 385 -3.50 10.82 5.19
N ALA A 386 -2.73 9.81 5.60
CA ALA A 386 -2.01 8.96 4.66
C ALA A 386 -2.99 8.10 3.84
N HIS A 387 -2.50 7.49 2.76
CA HIS A 387 -3.26 6.53 1.97
C HIS A 387 -2.39 5.37 1.51
N TYR A 388 -1.41 5.58 0.64
CA TYR A 388 -0.49 4.54 0.20
C TYR A 388 0.97 4.92 0.40
N CYS A 389 1.78 3.92 0.77
CA CYS A 389 3.23 3.99 0.70
C CYS A 389 3.77 3.08 -0.40
N SER A 390 5.01 3.32 -0.79
CA SER A 390 5.81 2.44 -1.63
C SER A 390 7.29 2.57 -1.28
N VAL A 391 8.07 1.57 -1.66
CA VAL A 391 9.52 1.51 -1.46
C VAL A 391 10.22 1.18 -2.77
N PRO A 392 11.43 1.70 -3.04
CA PRO A 392 12.14 1.44 -4.30
C PRO A 392 12.63 -0.01 -4.41
N SER A 393 12.81 -0.68 -3.29
CA SER A 393 13.25 -2.08 -3.19
C SER A 393 12.72 -2.67 -1.88
N ARG A 394 12.44 -3.97 -1.85
CA ARG A 394 12.15 -4.68 -0.60
C ARG A 394 13.40 -4.97 0.24
N VAL A 395 14.59 -4.92 -0.36
CA VAL A 395 15.86 -5.12 0.33
C VAL A 395 16.57 -3.79 0.44
N ASP A 396 16.90 -3.39 1.67
CA ASP A 396 17.57 -2.13 2.02
C ASP A 396 16.97 -0.93 1.26
N PRO A 397 15.66 -0.66 1.41
CA PRO A 397 14.94 0.33 0.61
C PRO A 397 15.46 1.76 0.74
N GLY A 398 16.13 2.08 1.85
CA GLY A 398 16.64 3.40 2.17
C GLY A 398 15.57 4.45 2.41
N ILE A 399 14.52 4.45 1.62
CA ILE A 399 13.38 5.38 1.74
C ILE A 399 12.04 4.67 1.62
N ALA A 400 11.01 5.29 2.20
CA ALA A 400 9.61 5.05 1.88
C ALA A 400 8.99 6.36 1.36
N ALA A 401 8.20 6.29 0.30
CA ALA A 401 7.43 7.43 -0.19
C ALA A 401 5.94 7.13 -0.06
N CYS A 402 5.19 8.09 0.49
CA CYS A 402 3.78 7.91 0.87
C CYS A 402 2.93 9.08 0.37
N GLY A 403 1.77 8.79 -0.17
CA GLY A 403 0.71 9.77 -0.41
C GLY A 403 0.02 10.13 0.91
N PHE A 404 -0.08 11.43 1.20
CA PHE A 404 -0.78 11.97 2.37
C PHE A 404 -1.86 12.94 1.93
N LEU A 405 -2.75 12.48 1.07
CA LEU A 405 -3.89 13.22 0.51
C LEU A 405 -3.62 14.73 0.37
N SER A 406 -4.24 15.57 1.21
CA SER A 406 -4.07 17.04 1.16
C SER A 406 -2.68 17.53 1.57
N SER A 407 -1.84 16.68 2.16
CA SER A 407 -0.44 16.99 2.46
C SER A 407 0.51 16.69 1.30
N GLY A 408 0.04 16.08 0.20
CA GLY A 408 0.85 15.71 -0.93
C GLY A 408 1.66 14.42 -0.73
N MET A 409 2.64 14.17 -1.59
CA MET A 409 3.55 13.04 -1.52
C MET A 409 4.72 13.35 -0.59
N ARG A 410 5.02 12.44 0.34
CA ARG A 410 6.04 12.57 1.40
C ARG A 410 7.08 11.47 1.28
N VAL A 411 8.34 11.78 1.54
CA VAL A 411 9.45 10.84 1.46
C VAL A 411 10.18 10.81 2.78
N PHE A 412 10.34 9.60 3.32
CA PHE A 412 10.98 9.34 4.61
C PHE A 412 12.24 8.52 4.43
N ASP A 413 13.32 8.90 5.13
CA ASP A 413 14.50 8.06 5.35
C ASP A 413 14.13 6.99 6.37
N ILE A 414 14.24 5.73 5.98
CA ILE A 414 13.93 4.59 6.83
C ILE A 414 15.13 3.66 7.03
N ARG A 415 16.36 4.14 6.73
CA ARG A 415 17.60 3.36 6.94
C ARG A 415 17.82 2.98 8.39
N ASP A 416 17.39 3.85 9.32
CA ASP A 416 17.20 3.51 10.72
C ASP A 416 15.68 3.34 10.97
N PRO A 417 15.16 2.11 11.06
CA PRO A 417 13.72 1.87 11.21
C PRO A 417 13.15 2.34 12.55
N TYR A 418 14.00 2.65 13.53
CA TYR A 418 13.60 3.15 14.84
C TYR A 418 13.52 4.68 14.90
N HIS A 419 14.28 5.38 14.03
CA HIS A 419 14.37 6.84 14.01
C HIS A 419 14.21 7.39 12.58
N PRO A 420 13.07 7.14 11.91
CA PRO A 420 12.82 7.67 10.59
C PRO A 420 12.77 9.20 10.62
N LYS A 421 13.04 9.83 9.47
CA LYS A 421 12.92 11.28 9.29
C LYS A 421 12.42 11.60 7.90
N GLU A 422 11.67 12.67 7.76
CA GLU A 422 11.29 13.16 6.46
C GLU A 422 12.50 13.75 5.71
N LEU A 423 12.63 13.44 4.42
CA LEU A 423 13.69 13.91 3.55
C LEU A 423 13.21 14.96 2.55
N ALA A 424 11.99 14.76 2.04
CA ALA A 424 11.49 15.52 0.92
C ALA A 424 9.96 15.42 0.83
N TYR A 425 9.34 16.38 0.15
CA TYR A 425 7.92 16.34 -0.19
C TYR A 425 7.58 17.18 -1.41
N ALA A 426 6.45 16.83 -2.05
CA ALA A 426 5.81 17.61 -3.09
C ALA A 426 4.30 17.64 -2.87
N ASN A 427 3.72 18.82 -2.74
CA ASN A 427 2.31 19.07 -2.60
C ASN A 427 1.92 20.15 -3.62
N PHE A 428 1.49 19.72 -4.80
CA PHE A 428 1.08 20.62 -5.86
C PHE A 428 -0.40 20.98 -5.76
N PRO A 429 -0.80 22.19 -6.21
CA PRO A 429 -2.19 22.59 -6.15
C PRO A 429 -3.04 21.73 -7.09
N ALA A 430 -4.30 21.52 -6.72
CA ALA A 430 -5.28 20.93 -7.63
C ALA A 430 -5.35 21.75 -8.94
N VAL A 431 -5.42 21.06 -10.06
CA VAL A 431 -5.69 21.69 -11.35
C VAL A 431 -7.17 22.06 -11.37
N LYS A 432 -7.50 23.24 -11.90
CA LYS A 432 -8.88 23.64 -12.07
C LYS A 432 -9.67 22.57 -12.82
N ASN A 433 -10.40 21.78 -12.06
CA ASN A 433 -11.46 20.92 -12.54
C ASN A 433 -12.77 21.71 -12.39
N PRO A 434 -13.81 21.50 -13.22
CA PRO A 434 -15.12 22.17 -13.04
C PRO A 434 -15.74 22.01 -11.65
N ALA A 435 -15.35 21.00 -10.86
CA ALA A 435 -15.61 20.97 -9.43
C ALA A 435 -14.45 21.70 -8.70
N PRO A 436 -14.70 22.74 -7.93
CA PRO A 436 -13.66 23.45 -7.20
C PRO A 436 -13.20 22.60 -6.00
N GLU A 437 -12.31 21.64 -6.25
CA GLU A 437 -11.59 20.98 -5.16
C GLU A 437 -10.34 21.82 -4.87
N PRO A 438 -10.26 22.41 -3.68
CA PRO A 438 -9.22 23.40 -3.39
C PRO A 438 -7.87 22.77 -3.01
N ALA A 439 -7.83 21.47 -2.71
CA ALA A 439 -6.68 20.80 -2.14
C ALA A 439 -6.13 19.70 -3.04
N ALA A 440 -4.86 19.34 -2.87
CA ALA A 440 -4.26 18.13 -3.41
C ALA A 440 -4.97 16.88 -2.87
N TRP A 441 -4.86 15.79 -3.60
CA TRP A 441 -5.34 14.47 -3.19
C TRP A 441 -4.36 13.39 -3.66
N ALA A 442 -3.13 13.48 -3.11
CA ALA A 442 -2.04 12.56 -3.40
C ALA A 442 -2.29 11.21 -2.69
N ALA A 443 -3.05 10.34 -3.32
CA ALA A 443 -3.49 9.07 -2.74
C ALA A 443 -2.67 7.87 -3.20
N SER A 444 -1.83 8.02 -4.23
CA SER A 444 -1.23 6.85 -4.89
C SER A 444 -0.01 6.28 -4.17
N ALA A 445 0.17 4.96 -4.32
CA ALA A 445 1.47 4.31 -4.15
C ALA A 445 2.40 4.78 -5.28
N PRO A 446 3.51 5.48 -4.99
CA PRO A 446 4.40 6.00 -6.01
C PRO A 446 5.32 4.94 -6.62
N ALA A 447 5.75 5.16 -7.86
CA ALA A 447 6.83 4.44 -8.51
C ALA A 447 8.16 5.20 -8.38
N PHE A 448 9.27 4.47 -8.55
CA PHE A 448 10.61 5.04 -8.45
C PHE A 448 11.39 4.83 -9.74
N ASP A 449 12.16 5.84 -10.11
CA ASP A 449 13.24 5.74 -11.08
C ASP A 449 14.58 6.02 -10.40
N PRO A 450 15.28 4.95 -9.97
CA PRO A 450 16.56 5.11 -9.27
C PRO A 450 17.65 5.74 -10.11
N ASP A 451 17.63 5.53 -11.44
CA ASP A 451 18.68 5.99 -12.34
C ASP A 451 18.65 7.50 -12.53
N ARG A 452 17.45 8.08 -12.58
CA ARG A 452 17.25 9.53 -12.70
C ARG A 452 17.09 10.24 -11.35
N GLY A 453 16.89 9.47 -10.25
CA GLY A 453 16.56 10.02 -8.93
C GLY A 453 15.18 10.67 -8.96
N GLU A 454 14.19 9.96 -9.50
CA GLU A 454 12.82 10.46 -9.66
C GLU A 454 11.82 9.58 -8.91
N ILE A 455 10.71 10.20 -8.52
CA ILE A 455 9.49 9.55 -8.06
C ILE A 455 8.37 9.96 -8.99
N TRP A 456 7.55 8.97 -9.38
CA TRP A 456 6.34 9.17 -10.13
C TRP A 456 5.14 8.85 -9.25
N TYR A 457 4.22 9.79 -9.12
CA TYR A 457 3.02 9.61 -8.31
C TYR A 457 1.80 10.22 -8.99
N SER A 458 0.63 9.93 -8.49
CA SER A 458 -0.61 10.48 -9.01
C SER A 458 -1.44 11.14 -7.91
N ASP A 459 -2.24 12.12 -8.34
CA ASP A 459 -3.09 12.93 -7.50
C ASP A 459 -4.51 12.97 -8.09
N GLY A 460 -5.52 12.72 -7.26
CA GLY A 460 -6.90 12.58 -7.71
C GLY A 460 -7.49 13.83 -8.36
N PHE A 461 -6.92 15.01 -8.11
CA PHE A 461 -7.43 16.29 -8.63
C PHE A 461 -6.48 17.00 -9.58
N SER A 462 -5.33 16.40 -9.85
CA SER A 462 -4.34 17.04 -10.72
C SER A 462 -3.57 16.10 -11.65
N GLY A 463 -3.77 14.79 -11.57
CA GLY A 463 -3.22 13.82 -12.53
C GLY A 463 -1.88 13.21 -12.09
N PHE A 464 -1.08 12.80 -13.07
CA PHE A 464 0.22 12.17 -12.90
C PHE A 464 1.33 13.21 -12.77
N TYR A 465 2.33 12.93 -11.93
CA TYR A 465 3.53 13.74 -11.70
C TYR A 465 4.80 12.91 -11.74
N ALA A 466 5.82 13.41 -12.44
CA ALA A 466 7.21 13.01 -12.28
C ALA A 466 7.95 14.11 -11.51
N VAL A 467 8.59 13.79 -10.39
CA VAL A 467 9.37 14.71 -9.56
C VAL A 467 10.77 14.17 -9.34
N LYS A 468 11.76 15.07 -9.28
CA LYS A 468 13.18 14.74 -9.13
C LYS A 468 13.72 15.23 -7.83
N PHE A 469 14.58 14.44 -7.18
CA PHE A 469 15.29 14.86 -5.98
C PHE A 469 16.33 15.93 -6.27
N LEU A 470 16.40 16.89 -5.36
CA LEU A 470 17.37 17.97 -5.33
C LEU A 470 18.29 17.83 -4.10
N ASN A 471 19.29 18.69 -4.02
CA ASN A 471 20.12 18.91 -2.82
C ASN A 471 20.83 17.66 -2.28
N GLY A 472 21.01 16.64 -3.12
CA GLY A 472 21.74 15.42 -2.76
C GLY A 472 21.05 14.54 -1.71
N VAL A 473 19.74 14.72 -1.46
CA VAL A 473 19.00 13.93 -0.48
C VAL A 473 18.61 12.55 -0.99
N TRP A 474 18.76 12.29 -2.31
CA TRP A 474 18.55 10.96 -2.87
C TRP A 474 19.58 9.99 -2.31
N PRO A 475 19.18 8.92 -1.61
CA PRO A 475 20.12 8.07 -0.88
C PRO A 475 20.88 7.06 -1.75
N PHE A 476 20.52 6.95 -3.02
CA PHE A 476 21.12 5.98 -3.94
C PHE A 476 22.12 6.66 -4.88
N LYS A 477 23.04 5.86 -5.42
CA LYS A 477 23.94 6.35 -6.50
C LYS A 477 23.11 6.42 -7.79
N THR A 478 22.95 7.61 -8.35
CA THR A 478 22.43 7.77 -9.72
C THR A 478 23.48 7.26 -10.70
N ALA A 479 23.04 6.58 -11.77
CA ALA A 479 23.96 6.20 -12.84
C ALA A 479 24.58 7.47 -13.43
N SER A 480 25.91 7.55 -13.49
CA SER A 480 26.59 8.60 -14.22
C SER A 480 26.22 8.44 -15.70
N ALA A 481 25.82 9.52 -16.36
CA ALA A 481 25.58 9.49 -17.80
C ALA A 481 26.82 8.95 -18.53
N GLY A 482 26.80 7.67 -18.94
CA GLY A 482 27.92 7.02 -19.64
C GLY A 482 28.36 5.66 -19.12
N GLY A 483 27.83 5.17 -18.00
CA GLY A 483 28.14 3.82 -17.49
C GLY A 483 26.92 2.91 -17.52
N ALA A 484 27.06 1.71 -18.08
CA ALA A 484 25.99 0.70 -18.04
C ALA A 484 25.58 0.45 -16.59
N ALA A 485 24.37 0.87 -16.25
CA ALA A 485 23.81 0.75 -14.92
C ALA A 485 23.67 -0.73 -14.53
N THR A 486 24.29 -1.12 -13.44
CA THR A 486 23.95 -2.38 -12.77
C THR A 486 22.61 -2.13 -12.07
N VAL A 487 21.53 -2.54 -12.71
CA VAL A 487 20.17 -2.46 -12.18
C VAL A 487 20.09 -3.32 -10.93
N LEU A 488 19.90 -2.69 -9.77
CA LEU A 488 19.38 -3.35 -8.57
C LEU A 488 17.85 -3.49 -8.68
N GLY A 489 17.43 -4.10 -9.76
CA GLY A 489 16.11 -4.66 -9.98
C GLY A 489 16.36 -5.96 -10.72
N ALA A 490 15.88 -7.08 -10.19
CA ALA A 490 16.17 -8.43 -10.61
C ALA A 490 16.43 -8.58 -12.12
N ARG A 491 17.71 -8.73 -12.51
CA ARG A 491 18.02 -9.35 -13.79
C ARG A 491 17.50 -10.77 -13.70
N ALA A 492 16.68 -11.14 -14.68
CA ALA A 492 16.29 -12.51 -14.92
C ALA A 492 17.53 -13.41 -14.83
N SER A 493 17.56 -14.26 -13.82
CA SER A 493 18.53 -15.36 -13.71
C SER A 493 18.37 -16.22 -14.97
N ALA A 494 19.47 -16.67 -15.53
CA ALA A 494 19.49 -17.55 -16.66
C ALA A 494 18.53 -18.72 -16.45
N GLU A 495 17.73 -19.01 -17.47
CA GLU A 495 16.77 -20.08 -17.59
C GLU A 495 17.39 -21.43 -17.16
N PRO A 496 16.81 -22.15 -16.18
CA PRO A 496 17.21 -23.53 -15.96
C PRO A 496 16.73 -24.40 -17.14
N ALA A 497 17.56 -25.32 -17.55
CA ALA A 497 17.31 -26.23 -18.66
C ALA A 497 15.94 -26.92 -18.56
N PRO A 498 15.27 -27.23 -19.70
CA PRO A 498 13.91 -27.74 -19.70
C PRO A 498 13.82 -29.11 -19.02
N ALA A 499 12.96 -29.16 -18.00
CA ALA A 499 12.58 -30.43 -17.37
C ALA A 499 11.68 -31.23 -18.33
N THR A 500 11.94 -32.50 -18.43
CA THR A 500 11.21 -33.51 -19.23
C THR A 500 9.72 -33.47 -18.86
N PRO A 501 8.78 -33.50 -19.82
CA PRO A 501 7.36 -33.43 -19.53
C PRO A 501 6.87 -34.65 -18.75
N ALA A 502 6.28 -34.44 -17.59
CA ALA A 502 5.52 -35.45 -16.86
C ALA A 502 4.16 -35.66 -17.55
N ALA A 503 3.74 -36.90 -17.61
CA ALA A 503 2.52 -37.36 -18.27
C ALA A 503 1.27 -36.66 -17.71
N ALA A 504 0.35 -36.28 -18.60
CA ALA A 504 -0.91 -35.63 -18.27
C ALA A 504 -1.78 -36.52 -17.36
N PRO A 505 -2.40 -36.00 -16.30
CA PRO A 505 -3.39 -36.72 -15.53
C PRO A 505 -4.73 -36.77 -16.28
N ALA A 506 -5.41 -37.92 -16.19
CA ALA A 506 -6.68 -38.19 -16.80
C ALA A 506 -7.79 -37.25 -16.33
N ALA A 507 -8.69 -36.90 -17.23
CA ALA A 507 -9.86 -36.03 -16.98
C ALA A 507 -10.75 -36.60 -15.87
N VAL A 508 -11.06 -35.76 -14.88
CA VAL A 508 -12.05 -36.05 -13.83
C VAL A 508 -13.42 -35.56 -14.30
N PRO A 509 -14.50 -36.35 -14.15
CA PRO A 509 -15.83 -35.94 -14.58
C PRO A 509 -16.41 -34.83 -13.70
N ALA A 510 -17.12 -33.91 -14.33
CA ALA A 510 -17.79 -32.77 -13.68
C ALA A 510 -18.82 -33.26 -12.64
N GLY A 511 -18.52 -33.06 -11.36
CA GLY A 511 -19.43 -33.26 -10.26
C GLY A 511 -20.36 -32.07 -10.10
N ARG A 512 -21.68 -32.32 -9.99
CA ARG A 512 -22.70 -31.30 -9.69
C ARG A 512 -22.41 -30.62 -8.37
N LEU A 513 -22.43 -29.27 -8.38
CA LEU A 513 -22.47 -28.45 -7.17
C LEU A 513 -23.75 -28.73 -6.39
N ALA A 514 -23.62 -29.08 -5.12
CA ALA A 514 -24.74 -29.22 -4.20
C ALA A 514 -25.32 -27.82 -3.87
N GLU A 515 -26.62 -27.65 -4.08
CA GLU A 515 -27.38 -26.51 -3.61
C GLU A 515 -27.44 -26.53 -2.08
N THR A 516 -26.67 -25.64 -1.42
CA THR A 516 -26.94 -25.26 -0.04
C THR A 516 -27.43 -23.82 -0.04
N GLY A 517 -28.76 -23.66 -0.03
CA GLY A 517 -29.43 -22.38 0.14
C GLY A 517 -29.22 -21.85 1.56
N GLY A 518 -28.27 -20.96 1.72
CA GLY A 518 -28.14 -20.10 2.88
C GLY A 518 -28.59 -18.68 2.49
N GLN A 519 -29.64 -18.17 3.12
CA GLN A 519 -30.03 -16.75 2.97
C GLN A 519 -28.96 -15.88 3.62
N VAL A 520 -28.28 -15.07 2.83
CA VAL A 520 -27.35 -14.05 3.30
C VAL A 520 -28.15 -12.81 3.70
N PRO A 521 -28.05 -12.27 4.91
CA PRO A 521 -28.73 -11.04 5.27
C PRO A 521 -28.09 -9.84 4.55
N VAL A 522 -28.90 -9.10 3.80
CA VAL A 522 -28.52 -7.92 2.99
C VAL A 522 -28.34 -6.69 3.89
N THR A 523 -27.53 -6.75 4.90
CA THR A 523 -27.27 -5.59 5.80
C THR A 523 -25.92 -4.92 5.58
N ALA A 524 -25.02 -5.50 4.80
CA ALA A 524 -23.65 -4.98 4.62
C ALA A 524 -23.47 -4.00 3.44
N ALA A 525 -24.46 -3.85 2.54
CA ALA A 525 -24.36 -2.92 1.41
C ALA A 525 -24.48 -1.42 1.78
N GLY A 526 -24.69 -1.12 3.06
CA GLY A 526 -24.96 0.25 3.55
C GLY A 526 -23.73 1.15 3.68
N GLY A 527 -22.53 0.60 3.91
CA GLY A 527 -21.35 1.39 4.29
C GLY A 527 -20.82 2.30 3.17
N ALA A 528 -20.59 1.77 2.00
CA ALA A 528 -20.06 2.56 0.86
C ALA A 528 -21.09 3.56 0.31
N LEU A 529 -22.40 3.23 0.38
CA LEU A 529 -23.48 4.14 0.00
C LEU A 529 -23.61 5.30 0.98
N VAL A 530 -23.31 5.10 2.27
CA VAL A 530 -23.35 6.13 3.30
C VAL A 530 -22.23 7.16 3.13
N LEU A 531 -21.03 6.77 2.70
CA LEU A 531 -19.95 7.72 2.40
C LEU A 531 -20.32 8.63 1.22
N GLY A 532 -20.80 8.08 0.12
CA GLY A 532 -21.22 8.86 -1.05
C GLY A 532 -22.42 9.78 -0.76
N LEU A 533 -23.40 9.34 0.03
CA LEU A 533 -24.58 10.12 0.40
C LEU A 533 -24.29 11.16 1.49
N ALA A 534 -23.34 10.91 2.40
CA ALA A 534 -22.90 11.88 3.41
C ALA A 534 -22.19 13.06 2.74
N LEU A 535 -21.33 12.82 1.76
CA LEU A 535 -20.67 13.87 0.96
C LEU A 535 -21.67 14.69 0.14
N LEU A 536 -22.70 14.05 -0.44
CA LEU A 536 -23.78 14.74 -1.17
C LEU A 536 -24.69 15.59 -0.25
N LYS A 537 -24.96 15.15 0.99
CA LYS A 537 -25.77 15.93 1.96
C LYS A 537 -25.00 17.10 2.56
N LEU A 538 -23.71 16.98 2.78
CA LEU A 538 -22.85 18.10 3.20
C LEU A 538 -22.83 19.20 2.13
N ARG A 539 -22.71 18.83 0.86
CA ARG A 539 -22.74 19.78 -0.27
C ARG A 539 -24.04 20.61 -0.35
N ARG A 540 -25.20 20.04 0.03
CA ARG A 540 -26.49 20.76 0.01
C ARG A 540 -26.72 21.71 1.18
N ARG A 541 -25.94 21.59 2.28
CA ARG A 541 -26.07 22.49 3.44
C ARG A 541 -25.20 23.75 3.35
N THR A 542 -24.16 23.75 2.54
CA THR A 542 -23.25 24.89 2.38
C THR A 542 -23.65 25.88 1.27
N SER A 543 -24.68 25.57 0.47
CA SER A 543 -25.13 26.39 -0.66
C SER A 543 -26.43 27.18 -0.39
N ARG A 544 -26.69 27.65 0.83
CA ARG A 544 -27.73 28.67 1.05
C ARG A 544 -27.04 30.05 1.08
N PRO A 545 -27.41 30.97 0.18
CA PRO A 545 -26.95 32.34 0.21
C PRO A 545 -27.58 33.09 1.41
N VAL A 546 -26.77 33.91 2.06
CA VAL A 546 -27.22 35.02 2.90
C VAL A 546 -27.48 36.22 2.01
#